data_353a736c86dbe4b0ba40bb6945c6ab6a
#
_entry.id   353a736c86dbe4b0ba40bb6945c6ab6a
#
_cell.length_a   1.000
_cell.length_b   1.000
_cell.length_c   1.000
_cell.angle_alpha   90.00
_cell.angle_beta   90.00
_cell.angle_gamma   90.00
#
_symmetry.space_group_name_H-M   'P 1'
#
loop_
_entity.id
_entity.type
_entity.pdbx_description
1 polymer ?
#
loop_
_entity_poly.entity_id
_entity_poly.type
_entity_poly.pdbx_seq_one_letter_code
_entity_poly.pdbx_strand_id
1 'polypeptide(L)'
;EWIKTGANWPNGVKLEPQKRLPKQIDFVEHVQPVLELNCVACHYDGKVKGDLRLDSFEHAFASEHVIVPGEPLESDLWVLCTLPPDDEMFMPPEGNDPLSSTDLFLLRRWIEEGAEWPESVTLSPKKKSFTTLGMLAKDLYQELGLKPGKSQDEFSAYRQEIETSKLNFEMLPIVGGKFQMGSPASDEKRGSNELLAHEVKISDFWMGKYEVTWDEYEL
;
A
#
# COMPACT_ATOMS: atom_id res chain seq x y z
N GLU A 1 6.46 -27.74 -7.83
CA GLU A 1 7.33 -28.65 -8.62
C GLU A 1 8.81 -28.32 -8.43
N TRP A 2 9.25 -27.06 -8.53
CA TRP A 2 10.63 -26.61 -8.31
C TRP A 2 11.23 -27.04 -6.95
N ILE A 3 10.47 -26.95 -5.86
CA ILE A 3 10.89 -27.43 -4.53
C ILE A 3 11.12 -28.95 -4.52
N LYS A 4 10.28 -29.72 -5.24
CA LYS A 4 10.39 -31.18 -5.32
C LYS A 4 11.60 -31.65 -6.12
N THR A 5 12.12 -30.82 -7.04
CA THR A 5 13.28 -31.10 -7.88
C THR A 5 14.60 -30.62 -7.29
N GLY A 6 14.60 -30.19 -6.01
CA GLY A 6 15.80 -29.77 -5.29
C GLY A 6 16.03 -28.26 -5.28
N ALA A 7 15.06 -27.47 -5.74
CA ALA A 7 15.08 -26.01 -5.69
C ALA A 7 16.42 -25.39 -6.15
N ASN A 8 16.97 -25.90 -7.24
CA ASN A 8 18.24 -25.43 -7.78
C ASN A 8 18.12 -23.97 -8.22
N TRP A 9 18.95 -23.15 -7.64
CA TRP A 9 19.02 -21.72 -7.95
C TRP A 9 19.86 -21.53 -9.24
N PRO A 10 19.38 -20.78 -10.24
CA PRO A 10 20.17 -20.50 -11.43
C PRO A 10 21.51 -19.82 -11.07
N ASN A 11 22.59 -20.27 -11.70
CA ASN A 11 23.90 -19.69 -11.46
C ASN A 11 23.91 -18.22 -11.91
N GLY A 12 24.36 -17.34 -11.01
CA GLY A 12 24.50 -15.89 -11.30
C GLY A 12 23.32 -15.04 -10.83
N VAL A 13 22.18 -15.62 -10.45
CA VAL A 13 21.08 -14.87 -9.84
C VAL A 13 21.47 -14.44 -8.43
N LYS A 14 21.68 -13.16 -8.24
CA LYS A 14 21.79 -12.52 -6.92
C LYS A 14 20.43 -11.93 -6.58
N LEU A 15 19.79 -12.46 -5.55
CA LEU A 15 18.65 -11.75 -4.96
C LEU A 15 19.18 -10.51 -4.26
N GLU A 16 18.77 -9.36 -4.71
CA GLU A 16 18.89 -8.16 -3.91
C GLU A 16 18.02 -8.37 -2.65
N PRO A 17 18.58 -8.15 -1.46
CA PRO A 17 17.75 -8.24 -0.26
C PRO A 17 16.62 -7.22 -0.40
N GLN A 18 15.37 -7.68 -0.44
CA GLN A 18 14.24 -6.78 -0.24
C GLN A 18 14.55 -5.90 0.96
N LYS A 19 14.19 -4.62 0.89
CA LYS A 19 14.35 -3.67 1.99
C LYS A 19 13.85 -4.37 3.26
N ARG A 20 14.77 -4.86 4.07
CA ARG A 20 14.39 -5.66 5.25
C ARG A 20 13.57 -4.75 6.14
N LEU A 21 12.41 -5.22 6.52
CA LEU A 21 11.65 -4.56 7.58
C LEU A 21 12.59 -4.34 8.77
N PRO A 22 12.51 -3.20 9.43
CA PRO A 22 13.42 -2.84 10.51
C PRO A 22 13.42 -3.95 11.59
N LYS A 23 14.58 -4.26 12.13
CA LYS A 23 14.69 -5.27 13.21
C LYS A 23 14.05 -4.78 14.50
N GLN A 24 14.07 -3.48 14.74
CA GLN A 24 13.46 -2.77 15.84
C GLN A 24 12.73 -1.57 15.28
N ILE A 25 11.56 -1.26 15.82
CA ILE A 25 10.75 -0.14 15.36
C ILE A 25 11.15 1.12 16.14
N ASP A 26 11.65 2.11 15.42
CA ASP A 26 11.84 3.47 15.94
C ASP A 26 10.56 4.28 15.72
N PHE A 27 10.11 5.01 16.74
CA PHE A 27 8.88 5.77 16.65
C PHE A 27 8.97 6.90 15.60
N VAL A 28 10.03 7.68 15.62
CA VAL A 28 10.17 8.88 14.77
C VAL A 28 10.36 8.47 13.30
N GLU A 29 11.15 7.44 13.06
CA GLU A 29 11.47 6.98 11.72
C GLU A 29 10.33 6.17 11.08
N HIS A 30 9.61 5.35 11.86
CA HIS A 30 8.71 4.35 11.33
C HIS A 30 7.23 4.62 11.63
N VAL A 31 6.90 5.04 12.86
CA VAL A 31 5.51 5.16 13.34
C VAL A 31 4.95 6.57 13.15
N GLN A 32 5.73 7.58 13.49
CA GLN A 32 5.31 8.98 13.32
C GLN A 32 4.78 9.28 11.92
N PRO A 33 5.46 8.90 10.81
CA PRO A 33 4.93 9.14 9.47
C PRO A 33 3.58 8.45 9.21
N VAL A 34 3.38 7.24 9.75
CA VAL A 34 2.11 6.51 9.60
C VAL A 34 0.98 7.27 10.30
N LEU A 35 1.18 7.68 11.56
CA LEU A 35 0.18 8.40 12.33
C LEU A 35 -0.14 9.78 11.72
N GLU A 36 0.88 10.56 11.32
CA GLU A 36 0.70 11.89 10.75
C GLU A 36 -0.05 11.88 9.40
N LEU A 37 0.15 10.83 8.60
CA LEU A 37 -0.48 10.71 7.29
C LEU A 37 -1.89 10.10 7.33
N ASN A 38 -2.19 9.25 8.31
CA ASN A 38 -3.42 8.47 8.30
C ASN A 38 -4.37 8.79 9.48
N CYS A 39 -3.87 9.21 10.64
CA CYS A 39 -4.66 9.31 11.87
C CYS A 39 -4.84 10.74 12.34
N VAL A 40 -3.75 11.49 12.46
CA VAL A 40 -3.72 12.81 13.12
C VAL A 40 -4.60 13.83 12.40
N ALA A 41 -4.87 13.69 11.10
CA ALA A 41 -5.78 14.60 10.38
C ALA A 41 -7.22 14.63 10.94
N CYS A 42 -7.60 13.62 11.72
CA CYS A 42 -8.92 13.51 12.38
C CYS A 42 -8.82 13.48 13.92
N HIS A 43 -7.64 13.19 14.47
CA HIS A 43 -7.41 12.95 15.89
C HIS A 43 -6.31 13.86 16.43
N TYR A 44 -6.53 15.21 16.44
CA TYR A 44 -5.60 16.21 16.95
C TYR A 44 -6.36 17.39 17.59
N ASP A 45 -5.67 18.30 18.21
CA ASP A 45 -6.25 19.44 18.93
C ASP A 45 -7.27 20.25 18.12
N GLY A 46 -7.04 20.42 16.82
CA GLY A 46 -7.97 21.11 15.91
C GLY A 46 -9.17 20.27 15.44
N LYS A 47 -9.18 18.97 15.71
CA LYS A 47 -10.24 18.05 15.29
C LYS A 47 -10.20 16.75 16.09
N VAL A 48 -11.05 16.66 17.09
CA VAL A 48 -11.14 15.53 18.02
C VAL A 48 -12.35 14.67 17.64
N LYS A 49 -12.16 13.71 16.72
CA LYS A 49 -13.18 12.73 16.39
C LYS A 49 -13.16 11.59 17.39
N GLY A 50 -14.35 11.17 17.86
CA GLY A 50 -14.49 10.07 18.81
C GLY A 50 -13.81 10.33 20.15
N ASP A 51 -13.70 11.61 20.56
CA ASP A 51 -13.02 12.04 21.78
C ASP A 51 -11.55 11.56 21.90
N LEU A 52 -10.94 11.21 20.77
CA LEU A 52 -9.58 10.67 20.67
C LEU A 52 -8.63 11.70 20.08
N ARG A 53 -7.46 11.84 20.69
CA ARG A 53 -6.30 12.57 20.16
C ARG A 53 -5.10 11.65 20.07
N LEU A 54 -4.40 11.73 18.94
CA LEU A 54 -3.19 10.97 18.62
C LEU A 54 -2.02 11.89 18.24
N ASP A 55 -2.07 13.13 18.68
CA ASP A 55 -1.08 14.16 18.33
C ASP A 55 0.03 14.31 19.36
N SER A 56 -0.07 13.67 20.53
CA SER A 56 0.99 13.64 21.55
C SER A 56 0.92 12.36 22.38
N PHE A 57 2.03 12.03 23.04
CA PHE A 57 2.10 10.91 23.98
C PHE A 57 1.00 10.98 25.04
N GLU A 58 0.88 12.12 25.73
CA GLU A 58 -0.10 12.33 26.81
C GLU A 58 -1.52 12.00 26.38
N HIS A 59 -1.93 12.47 25.18
CA HIS A 59 -3.29 12.24 24.68
C HIS A 59 -3.51 10.85 24.11
N ALA A 60 -2.52 10.30 23.42
CA ALA A 60 -2.63 8.97 22.81
C ALA A 60 -2.71 7.86 23.86
N PHE A 61 -2.09 8.06 25.03
CA PHE A 61 -2.13 7.12 26.16
C PHE A 61 -3.11 7.53 27.27
N ALA A 62 -3.94 8.54 27.04
CA ALA A 62 -4.94 8.98 28.03
C ALA A 62 -6.05 7.93 28.26
N SER A 63 -6.28 7.04 27.28
CA SER A 63 -7.22 5.92 27.36
C SER A 63 -6.48 4.59 27.40
N GLU A 64 -6.86 3.71 28.33
CA GLU A 64 -6.24 2.40 28.53
C GLU A 64 -6.41 1.43 27.35
N HIS A 65 -7.33 1.72 26.40
CA HIS A 65 -7.68 0.83 25.30
C HIS A 65 -7.11 1.25 23.95
N VAL A 66 -6.73 2.53 23.81
CA VAL A 66 -6.30 3.06 22.50
C VAL A 66 -4.95 2.47 22.10
N ILE A 67 -3.99 2.47 23.01
CA ILE A 67 -2.68 1.84 22.83
C ILE A 67 -2.36 1.09 24.12
N VAL A 68 -2.31 -0.23 24.02
CA VAL A 68 -1.94 -1.12 25.12
C VAL A 68 -0.54 -1.67 24.81
N PRO A 69 0.51 -1.16 25.46
CA PRO A 69 1.89 -1.57 25.18
C PRO A 69 2.08 -3.08 25.33
N GLY A 70 2.65 -3.72 24.31
CA GLY A 70 2.85 -5.18 24.25
C GLY A 70 1.67 -5.97 23.68
N GLU A 71 0.46 -5.37 23.62
CA GLU A 71 -0.79 -6.09 23.31
C GLU A 71 -1.51 -5.46 22.11
N PRO A 72 -1.08 -5.71 20.87
CA PRO A 72 -1.70 -5.10 19.69
C PRO A 72 -3.16 -5.52 19.48
N LEU A 73 -3.54 -6.72 19.91
CA LEU A 73 -4.91 -7.21 19.78
C LEU A 73 -5.88 -6.59 20.82
N GLU A 74 -5.35 -5.95 21.85
CA GLU A 74 -6.10 -5.18 22.85
C GLU A 74 -6.04 -3.66 22.54
N SER A 75 -5.30 -3.26 21.51
CA SER A 75 -5.10 -1.87 21.13
C SER A 75 -6.06 -1.46 20.02
N ASP A 76 -7.03 -0.58 20.32
CA ASP A 76 -8.00 -0.06 19.36
C ASP A 76 -7.32 0.60 18.15
N LEU A 77 -6.18 1.25 18.36
CA LEU A 77 -5.38 1.84 17.28
C LEU A 77 -5.06 0.84 16.17
N TRP A 78 -4.79 -0.41 16.49
CA TRP A 78 -4.50 -1.44 15.50
C TRP A 78 -5.75 -2.24 15.10
N VAL A 79 -6.57 -2.62 16.10
CA VAL A 79 -7.75 -3.46 15.89
C VAL A 79 -8.71 -2.80 14.91
N LEU A 80 -9.08 -1.52 15.12
CA LEU A 80 -10.03 -0.81 14.28
C LEU A 80 -9.53 -0.62 12.85
N CYS A 81 -8.21 -0.56 12.64
CA CYS A 81 -7.63 -0.49 11.29
C CYS A 81 -7.60 -1.83 10.56
N THR A 82 -7.91 -2.94 11.24
CA THR A 82 -7.92 -4.30 10.68
C THR A 82 -9.31 -4.90 10.57
N LEU A 83 -10.34 -4.19 10.99
CA LEU A 83 -11.73 -4.58 10.79
C LEU A 83 -12.08 -4.67 9.30
N PRO A 84 -13.16 -5.37 8.93
CA PRO A 84 -13.69 -5.31 7.58
C PRO A 84 -14.03 -3.86 7.18
N PRO A 85 -13.78 -3.43 5.92
CA PRO A 85 -14.03 -2.05 5.49
C PRO A 85 -15.50 -1.58 5.57
N ASP A 86 -16.45 -2.51 5.67
CA ASP A 86 -17.86 -2.26 5.84
C ASP A 86 -18.30 -2.21 7.32
N ASP A 87 -17.39 -2.38 8.26
CA ASP A 87 -17.65 -2.22 9.70
C ASP A 87 -17.72 -0.73 10.06
N GLU A 88 -18.74 -0.35 10.86
CA GLU A 88 -18.96 1.03 11.30
C GLU A 88 -17.81 1.59 12.12
N MET A 89 -17.01 0.72 12.76
CA MET A 89 -15.85 1.08 13.57
C MET A 89 -14.55 1.09 12.78
N PHE A 90 -14.56 0.68 11.51
CA PHE A 90 -13.35 0.62 10.69
C PHE A 90 -12.64 1.97 10.59
N MET A 91 -11.32 1.96 10.76
CA MET A 91 -10.48 3.13 10.62
C MET A 91 -9.40 2.94 9.53
N PRO A 92 -9.19 3.94 8.69
CA PRO A 92 -9.92 5.21 8.59
C PRO A 92 -11.33 5.03 7.98
N PRO A 93 -12.28 5.91 8.32
CA PRO A 93 -13.67 5.77 7.88
C PRO A 93 -13.82 5.98 6.37
N GLU A 94 -14.97 5.58 5.84
CA GLU A 94 -15.31 5.69 4.42
C GLU A 94 -14.90 7.05 3.80
N GLY A 95 -14.37 7.00 2.57
CA GLY A 95 -13.83 8.17 1.87
C GLY A 95 -12.33 8.43 2.10
N ASN A 96 -11.68 7.59 2.92
CA ASN A 96 -10.23 7.60 3.08
C ASN A 96 -9.66 6.24 2.69
N ASP A 97 -8.39 6.23 2.22
CA ASP A 97 -7.72 4.97 1.87
C ASP A 97 -7.38 4.18 3.15
N PRO A 98 -7.63 2.86 3.17
CA PRO A 98 -7.15 1.97 4.22
C PRO A 98 -5.63 2.08 4.40
N LEU A 99 -5.14 1.73 5.59
CA LEU A 99 -3.71 1.61 5.83
C LEU A 99 -3.10 0.52 4.94
N SER A 100 -1.88 0.77 4.46
CA SER A 100 -1.14 -0.27 3.74
C SER A 100 -0.77 -1.43 4.68
N SER A 101 -0.53 -2.62 4.10
CA SER A 101 -0.03 -3.77 4.88
C SER A 101 1.29 -3.48 5.60
N THR A 102 2.12 -2.60 5.04
CA THR A 102 3.37 -2.14 5.66
C THR A 102 3.07 -1.25 6.86
N ASP A 103 2.14 -0.29 6.75
CA ASP A 103 1.77 0.59 7.86
C ASP A 103 1.16 -0.20 9.01
N LEU A 104 0.26 -1.15 8.71
CA LEU A 104 -0.31 -2.07 9.71
C LEU A 104 0.75 -2.92 10.40
N PHE A 105 1.74 -3.40 9.64
CA PHE A 105 2.86 -4.14 10.20
C PHE A 105 3.70 -3.27 11.15
N LEU A 106 4.03 -2.04 10.76
CA LEU A 106 4.83 -1.12 11.57
C LEU A 106 4.11 -0.77 12.88
N LEU A 107 2.82 -0.45 12.82
CA LEU A 107 2.01 -0.17 14.02
C LEU A 107 1.95 -1.38 14.95
N ARG A 108 1.67 -2.56 14.40
CA ARG A 108 1.61 -3.79 15.18
C ARG A 108 2.94 -4.06 15.91
N ARG A 109 4.03 -4.05 15.16
CA ARG A 109 5.36 -4.30 15.70
C ARG A 109 5.77 -3.29 16.76
N TRP A 110 5.45 -2.01 16.53
CA TRP A 110 5.70 -0.96 17.52
C TRP A 110 4.95 -1.21 18.82
N ILE A 111 3.67 -1.60 18.75
CA ILE A 111 2.88 -1.93 19.94
C ILE A 111 3.45 -3.19 20.63
N GLU A 112 3.77 -4.24 19.87
CA GLU A 112 4.40 -5.48 20.41
C GLU A 112 5.72 -5.20 21.13
N GLU A 113 6.50 -4.23 20.65
CA GLU A 113 7.78 -3.81 21.21
C GLU A 113 7.65 -2.85 22.42
N GLY A 114 6.41 -2.56 22.85
CA GLY A 114 6.13 -1.74 24.05
C GLY A 114 5.65 -0.33 23.77
N ALA A 115 5.35 0.02 22.51
CA ALA A 115 4.78 1.30 22.08
C ALA A 115 5.57 2.53 22.59
N GLU A 116 6.89 2.47 22.57
CA GLU A 116 7.74 3.59 22.98
C GLU A 116 7.47 4.84 22.14
N TRP A 117 7.07 5.92 22.80
CA TRP A 117 6.81 7.22 22.19
C TRP A 117 7.58 8.28 22.95
N PRO A 118 8.53 9.00 22.34
CA PRO A 118 9.26 10.05 23.01
C PRO A 118 8.33 11.22 23.41
N GLU A 119 8.22 11.55 24.69
CA GLU A 119 7.30 12.58 25.21
C GLU A 119 7.47 13.96 24.55
N SER A 120 8.67 14.26 24.05
CA SER A 120 8.96 15.49 23.33
C SER A 120 8.41 15.56 21.91
N VAL A 121 7.92 14.44 21.36
CA VAL A 121 7.44 14.34 19.99
C VAL A 121 5.94 14.62 19.95
N THR A 122 5.59 15.71 19.28
CA THR A 122 4.21 16.10 18.97
C THR A 122 3.98 15.92 17.48
N LEU A 123 2.85 15.31 17.10
CA LEU A 123 2.49 15.05 15.73
C LEU A 123 1.63 16.17 15.16
N SER A 124 1.75 16.38 13.86
CA SER A 124 0.89 17.31 13.13
C SER A 124 0.30 16.63 11.87
N PRO A 125 -0.93 17.02 11.48
CA PRO A 125 -1.56 16.43 10.29
C PRO A 125 -0.69 16.67 9.05
N LYS A 126 -0.35 15.60 8.36
CA LYS A 126 0.29 15.66 7.04
C LYS A 126 -0.71 15.23 5.97
N LYS A 127 -0.70 15.91 4.85
CA LYS A 127 -1.49 15.48 3.69
C LYS A 127 -0.71 14.40 2.96
N LYS A 128 -1.38 13.29 2.62
CA LYS A 128 -0.86 12.37 1.60
C LYS A 128 -0.68 13.19 0.31
N SER A 129 0.55 13.57 0.02
CA SER A 129 0.82 14.26 -1.23
C SER A 129 0.88 13.20 -2.32
N PHE A 130 -0.15 13.11 -3.14
CA PHE A 130 -0.12 12.36 -4.40
C PHE A 130 1.03 12.81 -5.32
N THR A 131 1.56 14.01 -5.07
CA THR A 131 2.75 14.55 -5.69
C THR A 131 3.99 13.68 -5.44
N THR A 132 4.07 13.00 -4.28
CA THR A 132 5.24 12.18 -3.92
C THR A 132 5.31 10.90 -4.77
N LEU A 133 4.18 10.26 -5.08
CA LEU A 133 4.16 9.09 -5.98
C LEU A 133 4.47 9.51 -7.43
N GLY A 134 3.92 10.63 -7.88
CA GLY A 134 4.21 11.20 -9.19
C GLY A 134 5.63 11.73 -9.31
N MET A 135 6.21 12.30 -8.23
CA MET A 135 7.61 12.71 -8.17
C MET A 135 8.54 11.50 -8.11
N LEU A 136 8.26 10.51 -7.25
CA LEU A 136 9.02 9.25 -7.20
C LEU A 136 8.97 8.50 -8.53
N ALA A 137 7.82 8.44 -9.18
CA ALA A 137 7.70 7.86 -10.51
C ALA A 137 8.52 8.65 -11.53
N LYS A 138 8.43 9.99 -11.52
CA LYS A 138 9.19 10.86 -12.42
C LYS A 138 10.69 10.78 -12.19
N ASP A 139 11.12 10.77 -10.93
CA ASP A 139 12.52 10.65 -10.56
C ASP A 139 13.04 9.26 -10.91
N LEU A 140 12.26 8.20 -10.68
CA LEU A 140 12.57 6.84 -11.07
C LEU A 140 12.66 6.70 -12.60
N TYR A 141 11.73 7.32 -13.36
CA TYR A 141 11.79 7.36 -14.81
C TYR A 141 13.06 8.06 -15.33
N GLN A 142 13.48 9.14 -14.65
CA GLN A 142 14.72 9.86 -15.00
C GLN A 142 15.97 9.05 -14.64
N GLU A 143 15.98 8.41 -13.48
CA GLU A 143 17.09 7.61 -12.98
C GLU A 143 17.30 6.34 -13.80
N LEU A 144 16.21 5.73 -14.27
CA LEU A 144 16.22 4.56 -15.16
C LEU A 144 16.39 4.92 -16.65
N GLY A 145 16.47 6.22 -16.99
CA GLY A 145 16.54 6.67 -18.38
C GLY A 145 15.28 6.38 -19.20
N LEU A 146 14.16 6.03 -18.53
CA LEU A 146 12.91 5.70 -19.19
C LEU A 146 12.21 6.96 -19.70
N LYS A 147 11.76 6.93 -20.95
CA LYS A 147 10.91 8.00 -21.46
C LYS A 147 9.52 7.87 -20.86
N PRO A 148 8.89 8.99 -20.41
CA PRO A 148 7.49 8.95 -19.99
C PRO A 148 6.63 8.37 -21.12
N GLY A 149 5.69 7.51 -20.74
CA GLY A 149 4.73 6.93 -21.68
C GLY A 149 3.99 8.03 -22.47
N LYS A 150 3.43 7.66 -23.60
CA LYS A 150 2.69 8.59 -24.47
C LYS A 150 1.59 9.30 -23.70
N SER A 151 1.40 10.59 -23.99
CA SER A 151 0.33 11.39 -23.40
C SER A 151 -1.05 10.86 -23.77
N GLN A 152 -2.06 11.18 -22.98
CA GLN A 152 -3.46 10.81 -23.26
C GLN A 152 -3.95 11.32 -24.64
N ASP A 153 -3.35 12.36 -25.16
CA ASP A 153 -3.67 12.93 -26.47
C ASP A 153 -3.26 12.01 -27.65
N GLU A 154 -2.40 11.03 -27.39
CA GLU A 154 -1.96 10.02 -28.36
C GLU A 154 -2.39 8.60 -27.96
N PHE A 155 -3.64 8.43 -27.50
CA PHE A 155 -4.17 7.13 -27.08
C PHE A 155 -4.32 6.17 -28.26
N SER A 156 -3.18 5.62 -28.71
CA SER A 156 -3.07 4.73 -29.86
C SER A 156 -2.07 3.61 -29.55
N ALA A 157 -2.15 2.51 -30.31
CA ALA A 157 -1.17 1.43 -30.19
C ALA A 157 0.25 1.96 -30.48
N TYR A 158 1.22 1.51 -29.70
CA TYR A 158 2.62 1.84 -29.92
C TYR A 158 3.51 0.63 -29.65
N ARG A 159 4.73 0.72 -30.16
CA ARG A 159 5.76 -0.29 -29.89
C ARG A 159 6.75 0.24 -28.85
N GLN A 160 6.91 -0.51 -27.79
CA GLN A 160 7.91 -0.23 -26.77
C GLN A 160 9.18 -1.00 -27.08
N GLU A 161 10.28 -0.28 -27.20
CA GLU A 161 11.62 -0.87 -27.34
C GLU A 161 12.31 -0.90 -25.98
N ILE A 162 13.02 -1.99 -25.70
CA ILE A 162 13.86 -2.11 -24.50
C ILE A 162 15.28 -1.78 -24.94
N GLU A 163 15.79 -0.62 -24.53
CA GLU A 163 17.07 -0.03 -25.03
C GLU A 163 18.29 -0.94 -24.83
N THR A 164 18.26 -1.81 -23.82
CA THR A 164 19.37 -2.74 -23.51
C THR A 164 19.31 -4.05 -24.29
N SER A 165 18.25 -4.28 -25.05
CA SER A 165 18.01 -5.50 -25.81
C SER A 165 17.45 -5.19 -27.19
N LYS A 166 17.40 -6.20 -28.06
CA LYS A 166 16.73 -6.10 -29.36
C LYS A 166 15.24 -6.41 -29.28
N LEU A 167 14.73 -6.59 -28.07
CA LEU A 167 13.33 -6.96 -27.85
C LEU A 167 12.44 -5.71 -27.89
N ASN A 168 11.27 -5.91 -28.43
CA ASN A 168 10.21 -4.90 -28.43
C ASN A 168 8.87 -5.60 -28.26
N PHE A 169 7.92 -4.91 -27.64
CA PHE A 169 6.55 -5.38 -27.48
C PHE A 169 5.54 -4.32 -27.88
N GLU A 170 4.41 -4.77 -28.35
CA GLU A 170 3.32 -3.91 -28.81
C GLU A 170 2.35 -3.64 -27.66
N MET A 171 2.11 -2.36 -27.40
CA MET A 171 1.15 -1.86 -26.41
C MET A 171 -0.13 -1.42 -27.11
N LEU A 172 -1.25 -1.97 -26.68
CA LEU A 172 -2.58 -1.64 -27.19
C LEU A 172 -3.33 -0.71 -26.24
N PRO A 173 -4.00 0.32 -26.76
CA PRO A 173 -4.85 1.18 -25.97
C PRO A 173 -6.14 0.43 -25.60
N ILE A 174 -6.45 0.39 -24.31
CA ILE A 174 -7.68 -0.19 -23.77
C ILE A 174 -8.53 0.95 -23.22
N VAL A 175 -9.66 1.18 -23.82
CA VAL A 175 -10.60 2.21 -23.34
C VAL A 175 -11.14 1.76 -21.99
N GLY A 176 -11.04 2.65 -21.02
CA GLY A 176 -11.57 2.45 -19.69
C GLY A 176 -13.08 2.26 -19.68
N GLY A 177 -13.59 1.81 -18.58
CA GLY A 177 -15.02 1.52 -18.46
C GLY A 177 -15.38 1.06 -17.06
N LYS A 178 -16.59 0.52 -16.97
CA LYS A 178 -17.11 -0.08 -15.76
C LYS A 178 -17.34 -1.56 -15.98
N PHE A 179 -17.00 -2.36 -14.99
CA PHE A 179 -17.28 -3.80 -14.99
C PHE A 179 -17.63 -4.29 -13.59
N GLN A 180 -18.24 -5.45 -13.52
CA GLN A 180 -18.55 -6.11 -12.24
C GLN A 180 -17.36 -7.00 -11.85
N MET A 181 -16.75 -6.71 -10.71
CA MET A 181 -15.67 -7.51 -10.14
C MET A 181 -16.20 -8.30 -8.94
N GLY A 182 -15.77 -9.56 -8.82
CA GLY A 182 -16.23 -10.47 -7.77
C GLY A 182 -17.32 -11.42 -8.24
N SER A 183 -17.75 -12.31 -7.36
CA SER A 183 -18.74 -13.34 -7.63
C SER A 183 -20.10 -12.98 -7.05
N PRO A 184 -21.21 -13.27 -7.75
CA PRO A 184 -22.56 -13.04 -7.20
C PRO A 184 -22.80 -13.88 -5.95
N ALA A 185 -23.65 -13.42 -5.05
CA ALA A 185 -23.99 -14.15 -3.83
C ALA A 185 -24.61 -15.54 -4.08
N SER A 186 -25.17 -15.73 -5.28
CA SER A 186 -25.78 -16.99 -5.73
C SER A 186 -24.78 -18.01 -6.27
N ASP A 187 -23.49 -17.66 -6.39
CA ASP A 187 -22.47 -18.59 -6.87
C ASP A 187 -22.04 -19.53 -5.74
N GLU A 188 -22.49 -20.80 -5.84
CA GLU A 188 -22.20 -21.85 -4.86
C GLU A 188 -20.69 -22.20 -4.80
N LYS A 189 -19.92 -21.84 -5.84
CA LYS A 189 -18.47 -22.09 -5.92
C LYS A 189 -17.63 -20.93 -5.40
N ARG A 190 -18.27 -19.85 -4.97
CA ARG A 190 -17.57 -18.68 -4.43
C ARG A 190 -16.72 -19.04 -3.22
N GLY A 191 -15.44 -18.72 -3.27
CA GLY A 191 -14.55 -18.85 -2.14
C GLY A 191 -14.88 -17.86 -1.03
N SER A 192 -14.58 -18.20 0.23
CA SER A 192 -14.80 -17.32 1.38
C SER A 192 -13.97 -16.01 1.33
N ASN A 193 -12.94 -15.99 0.51
CA ASN A 193 -12.04 -14.85 0.27
C ASN A 193 -12.41 -14.02 -0.97
N GLU A 194 -13.48 -14.38 -1.68
CA GLU A 194 -13.96 -13.61 -2.82
C GLU A 194 -14.99 -12.58 -2.36
N LEU A 195 -14.78 -11.33 -2.76
CA LEU A 195 -15.75 -10.26 -2.53
C LEU A 195 -17.03 -10.49 -3.33
N LEU A 196 -18.15 -9.95 -2.83
CA LEU A 196 -19.39 -9.88 -3.60
C LEU A 196 -19.16 -9.03 -4.87
N ALA A 197 -19.93 -9.34 -5.92
CA ALA A 197 -19.88 -8.60 -7.15
C ALA A 197 -20.19 -7.11 -6.90
N HIS A 198 -19.26 -6.25 -7.29
CA HIS A 198 -19.37 -4.80 -7.17
C HIS A 198 -18.85 -4.12 -8.44
N GLU A 199 -19.37 -2.92 -8.70
CA GLU A 199 -18.95 -2.16 -9.87
C GLU A 199 -17.57 -1.53 -9.65
N VAL A 200 -16.66 -1.78 -10.57
CA VAL A 200 -15.34 -1.16 -10.63
C VAL A 200 -15.24 -0.30 -11.88
N LYS A 201 -14.76 0.93 -11.73
CA LYS A 201 -14.45 1.85 -12.82
C LYS A 201 -12.95 1.93 -13.01
N ILE A 202 -12.49 1.69 -14.23
CA ILE A 202 -11.09 1.86 -14.63
C ILE A 202 -10.96 2.98 -15.66
N SER A 203 -9.84 3.70 -15.61
CA SER A 203 -9.48 4.69 -16.64
C SER A 203 -8.89 4.00 -17.86
N ASP A 204 -8.74 4.75 -18.94
CA ASP A 204 -8.00 4.29 -20.11
C ASP A 204 -6.58 3.90 -19.74
N PHE A 205 -6.08 2.82 -20.33
CA PHE A 205 -4.74 2.30 -20.07
C PHE A 205 -4.17 1.58 -21.29
N TRP A 206 -2.87 1.34 -21.31
CA TRP A 206 -2.22 0.49 -22.30
C TRP A 206 -1.91 -0.87 -21.72
N MET A 207 -2.09 -1.90 -22.52
CA MET A 207 -1.80 -3.29 -22.15
C MET A 207 -0.93 -3.94 -23.23
N GLY A 208 0.00 -4.77 -22.82
CA GLY A 208 0.77 -5.60 -23.76
C GLY A 208 -0.16 -6.45 -24.61
N LYS A 209 0.11 -6.52 -25.90
CA LYS A 209 -0.68 -7.33 -26.86
C LYS A 209 -0.57 -8.82 -26.57
N TYR A 210 0.54 -9.23 -26.03
CA TYR A 210 0.86 -10.60 -25.68
C TYR A 210 1.31 -10.69 -24.23
N GLU A 211 1.28 -11.86 -23.69
CA GLU A 211 1.88 -12.19 -22.39
C GLU A 211 3.39 -11.98 -22.43
N VAL A 212 3.97 -11.65 -21.28
CA VAL A 212 5.42 -11.50 -21.15
C VAL A 212 6.10 -12.84 -21.41
N THR A 213 7.02 -12.87 -22.36
CA THR A 213 7.82 -14.05 -22.69
C THR A 213 8.99 -14.22 -21.72
N TRP A 214 9.60 -15.40 -21.69
CA TRP A 214 10.82 -15.62 -20.92
C TRP A 214 11.97 -14.72 -21.36
N ASP A 215 12.12 -14.49 -22.65
CA ASP A 215 13.16 -13.62 -23.20
C ASP A 215 12.99 -12.15 -22.78
N GLU A 216 11.74 -11.72 -22.55
CA GLU A 216 11.42 -10.39 -22.02
C GLU A 216 11.60 -10.31 -20.51
N TYR A 217 11.42 -11.42 -19.81
CA TYR A 217 11.53 -11.49 -18.35
C TYR A 217 12.99 -11.61 -17.88
N GLU A 218 13.88 -12.19 -18.68
CA GLU A 218 15.30 -12.44 -18.35
C GLU A 218 16.21 -11.24 -18.67
N LEU A 219 15.66 -10.10 -19.10
CA LEU A 219 16.39 -8.87 -19.37
C LEU A 219 16.74 -8.12 -18.10
#